data_3bedda0f0fceb4e2d40f8c444d152831
#
_entry.id   3bedda0f0fceb4e2d40f8c444d152831
#
_cell.length_a   1.000
_cell.length_b   1.000
_cell.length_c   1.000
_cell.angle_alpha   90.00
_cell.angle_beta   90.00
_cell.angle_gamma   90.00
#
_symmetry.space_group_name_H-M   'P 1'
#
loop_
_entity.id
_entity.type
_entity.pdbx_description
1 polymer ?
#
loop_
_entity_poly.entity_id
_entity_poly.type
_entity_poly.pdbx_seq_one_letter_code
_entity_poly.pdbx_strand_id
1 'polypeptide(L)'
;MIVKTVKYKGFDGEDIEETIRLHLTKAEFLNLDLKYSDYGGLINYLRKLLTDVKDGDSYMRPMVTMLQTLILAAYGKKTDDGRFVKKVNGTLLADEFETSEAYSQLLIHLLSEEGLDEIEPLIMGIIPSDGVDPKELQAKKEQINAALNLA
;
A
#
# COMPACT_ATOMS: atom_id res chain seq x y z
N MET A 1 4.96 -9.38 -4.16
CA MET A 1 5.60 -8.90 -2.90
C MET A 1 6.73 -7.93 -3.23
N ILE A 2 6.77 -6.83 -2.55
CA ILE A 2 7.87 -5.87 -2.62
C ILE A 2 8.77 -6.03 -1.39
N VAL A 3 10.07 -5.97 -1.62
CA VAL A 3 11.09 -5.98 -0.56
C VAL A 3 11.87 -4.68 -0.67
N LYS A 4 11.85 -3.87 0.37
CA LYS A 4 12.58 -2.60 0.43
C LYS A 4 13.54 -2.63 1.62
N THR A 5 14.75 -2.15 1.40
CA THR A 5 15.73 -1.96 2.47
C THR A 5 15.84 -0.49 2.77
N VAL A 6 15.64 -0.11 4.03
CA VAL A 6 15.79 1.27 4.51
C VAL A 6 16.95 1.36 5.48
N LYS A 7 17.66 2.49 5.45
CA LYS A 7 18.79 2.78 6.34
C LYS A 7 18.45 4.00 7.17
N TYR A 8 18.72 3.92 8.46
CA TYR A 8 18.46 5.03 9.37
C TYR A 8 19.36 4.95 10.59
N LYS A 9 19.41 6.03 11.34
CA LYS A 9 20.10 6.06 12.63
C LYS A 9 19.18 5.54 13.72
N GLY A 10 19.66 4.57 14.48
CA GLY A 10 18.96 4.07 15.65
C GLY A 10 18.95 5.07 16.79
N PHE A 11 18.23 4.73 17.85
CA PHE A 11 18.05 5.59 19.01
C PHE A 11 19.38 5.97 19.67
N ASP A 12 20.34 5.05 19.67
CA ASP A 12 21.68 5.26 20.23
C ASP A 12 22.70 5.79 19.20
N GLY A 13 22.25 6.21 18.02
CA GLY A 13 23.10 6.76 16.97
C GLY A 13 23.77 5.74 16.07
N GLU A 14 23.50 4.44 16.24
CA GLU A 14 24.03 3.37 15.41
C GLU A 14 23.38 3.35 14.03
N ASP A 15 24.11 2.89 13.03
CA ASP A 15 23.57 2.68 11.69
C ASP A 15 22.74 1.39 11.65
N ILE A 16 21.47 1.52 11.28
CA ILE A 16 20.54 0.40 11.16
C ILE A 16 20.12 0.25 9.71
N GLU A 17 20.09 -0.99 9.24
CA GLU A 17 19.55 -1.37 7.96
C GLU A 17 18.40 -2.36 8.20
N GLU A 18 17.21 -2.04 7.70
CA GLU A 18 16.02 -2.86 7.93
C GLU A 18 15.36 -3.20 6.61
N THR A 19 14.96 -4.46 6.46
CA THR A 19 14.23 -4.93 5.29
C THR A 19 12.74 -4.91 5.57
N ILE A 20 12.00 -4.19 4.73
CA ILE A 20 10.55 -4.07 4.80
C ILE A 20 9.94 -4.92 3.69
N ARG A 21 8.94 -5.74 4.03
CA ARG A 21 8.20 -6.55 3.08
C ARG A 21 6.75 -6.11 3.03
N LEU A 22 6.27 -5.88 1.81
CA LEU A 22 4.92 -5.39 1.55
C LEU A 22 4.22 -6.31 0.55
N HIS A 23 3.03 -6.77 0.89
CA HIS A 23 2.24 -7.64 0.03
C HIS A 23 0.76 -7.53 0.36
N LEU A 24 -0.08 -7.48 -0.66
CA LEU A 24 -1.52 -7.59 -0.51
C LEU A 24 -2.00 -8.91 -1.12
N THR A 25 -2.84 -9.62 -0.38
CA THR A 25 -3.58 -10.74 -0.95
C THR A 25 -4.66 -10.22 -1.90
N LYS A 26 -5.20 -11.09 -2.73
CA LYS A 26 -6.29 -10.72 -3.65
C LYS A 26 -7.50 -10.17 -2.91
N ALA A 27 -7.86 -10.78 -1.77
CA ALA A 27 -8.98 -10.31 -0.95
C ALA A 27 -8.70 -8.94 -0.33
N GLU A 28 -7.50 -8.72 0.17
CA GLU A 28 -7.09 -7.42 0.72
C GLU A 28 -7.08 -6.34 -0.34
N PHE A 29 -6.56 -6.65 -1.53
CA PHE A 29 -6.60 -5.73 -2.66
C PHE A 29 -8.03 -5.39 -3.06
N LEU A 30 -8.90 -6.37 -3.15
CA LEU A 30 -10.30 -6.15 -3.49
C LEU A 30 -10.97 -5.19 -2.50
N ASN A 31 -10.75 -5.39 -1.20
CA ASN A 31 -11.31 -4.51 -0.18
C ASN A 31 -10.82 -3.07 -0.30
N LEU A 32 -9.53 -2.88 -0.57
CA LEU A 32 -8.97 -1.54 -0.78
C LEU A 32 -9.48 -0.90 -2.07
N ASP A 33 -9.55 -1.67 -3.14
CA ASP A 33 -10.04 -1.19 -4.42
C ASP A 33 -11.50 -0.72 -4.33
N LEU A 34 -12.33 -1.42 -3.57
CA LEU A 34 -13.72 -1.04 -3.32
C LEU A 34 -13.85 0.28 -2.55
N LYS A 35 -12.92 0.59 -1.64
CA LYS A 35 -12.91 1.87 -0.92
C LYS A 35 -12.77 3.07 -1.87
N TYR A 36 -12.12 2.87 -3.00
CA TYR A 36 -11.87 3.92 -3.99
C TYR A 36 -12.72 3.75 -5.24
N SER A 37 -13.85 3.04 -5.14
CA SER A 37 -14.72 2.76 -6.28
C SER A 37 -15.29 4.03 -6.93
N ASP A 38 -15.52 5.10 -6.13
CA ASP A 38 -16.00 6.39 -6.65
C ASP A 38 -14.99 7.05 -7.61
N TYR A 39 -13.73 6.65 -7.53
CA TYR A 39 -12.64 7.16 -8.38
C TYR A 39 -12.25 6.18 -9.48
N GLY A 40 -13.02 5.11 -9.65
CA GLY A 40 -12.69 4.07 -10.64
C GLY A 40 -11.71 3.01 -10.13
N GLY A 41 -11.52 2.92 -8.80
CA GLY A 41 -10.64 1.97 -8.15
C GLY A 41 -9.35 2.57 -7.62
N LEU A 42 -8.57 1.75 -6.93
CA LEU A 42 -7.35 2.17 -6.24
C LEU A 42 -6.31 2.78 -7.19
N ILE A 43 -6.02 2.11 -8.31
CA ILE A 43 -4.98 2.54 -9.24
C ILE A 43 -5.37 3.87 -9.90
N ASN A 44 -6.63 4.02 -10.29
CA ASN A 44 -7.11 5.26 -10.88
C ASN A 44 -7.06 6.42 -9.89
N TYR A 45 -7.41 6.16 -8.63
CA TYR A 45 -7.30 7.15 -7.57
C TYR A 45 -5.85 7.57 -7.33
N LEU A 46 -4.93 6.60 -7.30
CA LEU A 46 -3.51 6.87 -7.17
C LEU A 46 -2.99 7.77 -8.29
N ARG A 47 -3.32 7.42 -9.54
CA ARG A 47 -2.88 8.20 -10.71
C ARG A 47 -3.41 9.61 -10.69
N LYS A 48 -4.66 9.78 -10.26
CA LYS A 48 -5.25 11.10 -10.08
C LYS A 48 -4.47 11.91 -9.05
N LEU A 49 -4.19 11.34 -7.88
CA LEU A 49 -3.42 12.02 -6.84
C LEU A 49 -2.01 12.38 -7.29
N LEU A 50 -1.32 11.48 -7.98
CA LEU A 50 0.02 11.75 -8.52
C LEU A 50 0.02 12.89 -9.52
N THR A 51 -0.96 12.94 -10.40
CA THR A 51 -1.12 14.02 -11.36
C THR A 51 -1.37 15.36 -10.66
N ASP A 52 -2.28 15.37 -9.68
CA ASP A 52 -2.62 16.57 -8.93
C ASP A 52 -1.42 17.12 -8.13
N VAL A 53 -0.62 16.25 -7.52
CA VAL A 53 0.60 16.65 -6.80
C VAL A 53 1.64 17.21 -7.75
N LYS A 54 1.87 16.59 -8.91
CA LYS A 54 2.84 17.04 -9.91
C LYS A 54 2.44 18.37 -10.53
N ASP A 55 1.14 18.65 -10.66
CA ASP A 55 0.63 19.90 -11.20
C ASP A 55 0.66 21.05 -10.16
N GLY A 56 1.16 20.78 -8.96
CA GLY A 56 1.31 21.80 -7.92
C GLY A 56 0.06 22.05 -7.10
N ASP A 57 -0.99 21.26 -7.28
CA ASP A 57 -2.20 21.33 -6.48
C ASP A 57 -1.96 20.77 -5.07
N SER A 58 -2.72 21.29 -4.10
CA SER A 58 -2.53 20.95 -2.67
C SER A 58 -3.14 19.59 -2.31
N TYR A 59 -2.74 18.52 -3.02
CA TYR A 59 -3.24 17.15 -2.79
C TYR A 59 -2.29 16.29 -1.95
N MET A 60 -1.38 16.90 -1.22
CA MET A 60 -0.40 16.17 -0.42
C MET A 60 -1.07 15.37 0.68
N ARG A 61 -2.08 15.92 1.37
CA ARG A 61 -2.78 15.21 2.46
C ARG A 61 -3.48 13.92 1.97
N PRO A 62 -4.30 13.95 0.90
CA PRO A 62 -4.88 12.72 0.36
C PRO A 62 -3.83 11.71 -0.08
N MET A 63 -2.72 12.17 -0.65
CA MET A 63 -1.62 11.29 -1.06
C MET A 63 -0.98 10.61 0.14
N VAL A 64 -0.67 11.35 1.20
CA VAL A 64 -0.10 10.81 2.44
C VAL A 64 -1.06 9.76 3.04
N THR A 65 -2.33 10.10 3.14
CA THR A 65 -3.35 9.19 3.70
C THR A 65 -3.44 7.90 2.91
N MET A 66 -3.43 7.99 1.58
CA MET A 66 -3.48 6.80 0.73
C MET A 66 -2.24 5.93 0.89
N LEU A 67 -1.05 6.53 0.89
CA LEU A 67 0.21 5.80 1.07
C LEU A 67 0.26 5.11 2.45
N GLN A 68 -0.14 5.79 3.49
CA GLN A 68 -0.21 5.21 4.84
C GLN A 68 -1.16 4.00 4.85
N THR A 69 -2.34 4.16 4.29
CA THR A 69 -3.34 3.08 4.22
C THR A 69 -2.78 1.86 3.50
N LEU A 70 -2.14 2.06 2.34
CA LEU A 70 -1.60 0.97 1.54
C LEU A 70 -0.41 0.28 2.20
N ILE A 71 0.54 1.06 2.68
CA ILE A 71 1.76 0.52 3.28
C ILE A 71 1.42 -0.28 4.54
N LEU A 72 0.56 0.27 5.40
CA LEU A 72 0.19 -0.43 6.63
C LEU A 72 -0.67 -1.67 6.36
N ALA A 73 -1.55 -1.63 5.37
CA ALA A 73 -2.31 -2.82 4.96
C ALA A 73 -1.42 -3.91 4.38
N ALA A 74 -0.33 -3.53 3.71
CA ALA A 74 0.56 -4.46 3.02
C ALA A 74 1.69 -5.01 3.91
N TYR A 75 1.98 -4.35 5.03
CA TYR A 75 3.11 -4.71 5.88
C TYR A 75 2.91 -6.05 6.58
N GLY A 76 3.98 -6.84 6.60
CA GLY A 76 4.01 -8.09 7.32
C GLY A 76 5.43 -8.63 7.42
N LYS A 77 5.56 -9.83 7.96
CA LYS A 77 6.85 -10.51 8.12
C LYS A 77 6.78 -11.91 7.55
N LYS A 78 7.89 -12.33 6.95
CA LYS A 78 8.04 -13.71 6.48
C LYS A 78 8.48 -14.58 7.65
N THR A 79 7.77 -15.68 7.85
CA THR A 79 8.13 -16.67 8.88
C THR A 79 9.18 -17.65 8.35
N ASP A 80 9.84 -18.38 9.26
CA ASP A 80 10.85 -19.37 8.89
C ASP A 80 10.27 -20.51 8.03
N ASP A 81 8.97 -20.82 8.21
CA ASP A 81 8.27 -21.84 7.39
C ASP A 81 7.71 -21.27 6.08
N GLY A 82 8.08 -20.05 5.71
CA GLY A 82 7.75 -19.46 4.42
C GLY A 82 6.40 -18.78 4.32
N ARG A 83 5.69 -18.60 5.43
CA ARG A 83 4.42 -17.86 5.44
C ARG A 83 4.69 -16.35 5.55
N PHE A 84 3.75 -15.57 5.05
CA PHE A 84 3.75 -14.12 5.24
C PHE A 84 2.62 -13.78 6.21
N VAL A 85 2.97 -13.22 7.37
CA VAL A 85 2.01 -12.96 8.44
C VAL A 85 1.89 -11.48 8.72
N LYS A 86 0.68 -11.04 9.04
CA LYS A 86 0.35 -9.66 9.39
C LYS A 86 -0.12 -9.51 10.83
N LYS A 87 -0.48 -10.60 11.47
CA LYS A 87 -0.88 -10.65 12.88
C LYS A 87 -0.09 -11.72 13.62
N VAL A 88 0.30 -11.41 14.85
CA VAL A 88 0.90 -12.36 15.78
C VAL A 88 0.21 -12.19 17.12
N ASN A 89 -0.33 -13.29 17.67
CA ASN A 89 -1.06 -13.28 18.95
C ASN A 89 -2.17 -12.22 19.01
N GLY A 90 -2.90 -12.04 17.89
CA GLY A 90 -4.02 -11.11 17.81
C GLY A 90 -3.62 -9.65 17.60
N THR A 91 -2.34 -9.32 17.54
CA THR A 91 -1.85 -7.96 17.33
C THR A 91 -1.34 -7.79 15.91
N LEU A 92 -1.78 -6.71 15.25
CA LEU A 92 -1.29 -6.36 13.92
C LEU A 92 0.17 -5.92 13.99
N LEU A 93 1.01 -6.51 13.15
CA LEU A 93 2.41 -6.10 13.03
C LEU A 93 2.54 -4.67 12.52
N ALA A 94 1.59 -4.20 11.73
CA ALA A 94 1.55 -2.83 11.24
C ALA A 94 1.42 -1.79 12.36
N ASP A 95 0.78 -2.13 13.49
CA ASP A 95 0.65 -1.20 14.62
C ASP A 95 2.00 -0.82 15.21
N GLU A 96 2.90 -1.79 15.35
CA GLU A 96 4.26 -1.54 15.79
C GLU A 96 5.09 -0.84 14.70
N PHE A 97 4.95 -1.29 13.48
CA PHE A 97 5.65 -0.73 12.33
C PHE A 97 5.36 0.75 12.13
N GLU A 98 4.11 1.16 12.29
CA GLU A 98 3.67 2.56 12.14
C GLU A 98 4.44 3.52 13.05
N THR A 99 4.90 3.05 14.20
CA THR A 99 5.69 3.85 15.16
C THR A 99 7.19 3.76 14.95
N SER A 100 7.65 3.00 13.96
CA SER A 100 9.09 2.76 13.73
C SER A 100 9.73 3.82 12.85
N GLU A 101 11.03 4.00 13.00
CA GLU A 101 11.84 4.86 12.13
C GLU A 101 11.89 4.32 10.69
N ALA A 102 11.84 2.99 10.52
CA ALA A 102 11.82 2.38 9.20
C ALA A 102 10.60 2.84 8.39
N TYR A 103 9.43 2.87 9.01
CA TYR A 103 8.22 3.37 8.38
C TYR A 103 8.34 4.85 8.03
N SER A 104 8.85 5.66 8.96
CA SER A 104 9.07 7.09 8.74
C SER A 104 10.01 7.34 7.57
N GLN A 105 11.12 6.60 7.49
CA GLN A 105 12.08 6.73 6.39
C GLN A 105 11.46 6.38 5.05
N LEU A 106 10.70 5.30 4.99
CA LEU A 106 10.03 4.89 3.76
C LEU A 106 9.02 5.94 3.30
N LEU A 107 8.17 6.40 4.21
CA LEU A 107 7.13 7.37 3.89
C LEU A 107 7.71 8.70 3.42
N ILE A 108 8.70 9.24 4.16
CA ILE A 108 9.35 10.51 3.82
C ILE A 108 10.06 10.40 2.46
N HIS A 109 10.73 9.29 2.20
CA HIS A 109 11.38 9.07 0.91
C HIS A 109 10.37 9.10 -0.25
N LEU A 110 9.24 8.40 -0.12
CA LEU A 110 8.22 8.36 -1.16
C LEU A 110 7.58 9.73 -1.42
N LEU A 111 7.53 10.59 -0.40
CA LEU A 111 6.97 11.94 -0.53
C LEU A 111 8.00 12.97 -0.99
N SER A 112 9.27 12.60 -1.14
CA SER A 112 10.31 13.47 -1.69
C SER A 112 10.16 13.57 -3.22
N GLU A 113 10.77 14.59 -3.82
CA GLU A 113 10.77 14.77 -5.27
C GLU A 113 11.27 13.52 -6.01
N GLU A 114 12.34 12.90 -5.50
CA GLU A 114 12.92 11.69 -6.08
C GLU A 114 12.00 10.48 -5.89
N GLY A 115 11.31 10.41 -4.76
CA GLY A 115 10.47 9.27 -4.38
C GLY A 115 9.10 9.25 -5.04
N LEU A 116 8.58 10.40 -5.50
CA LEU A 116 7.26 10.45 -6.12
C LEU A 116 7.14 9.54 -7.35
N ASP A 117 8.20 9.43 -8.13
CA ASP A 117 8.22 8.55 -9.31
C ASP A 117 8.33 7.06 -8.94
N GLU A 118 8.66 6.75 -7.69
CA GLU A 118 8.73 5.37 -7.20
C GLU A 118 7.40 4.86 -6.66
N ILE A 119 6.42 5.73 -6.41
CA ILE A 119 5.15 5.37 -5.78
C ILE A 119 4.35 4.39 -6.64
N GLU A 120 4.14 4.69 -7.92
CA GLU A 120 3.35 3.81 -8.79
C GLU A 120 4.02 2.43 -8.96
N PRO A 121 5.33 2.34 -9.26
CA PRO A 121 6.00 1.03 -9.32
C PRO A 121 5.92 0.26 -8.00
N LEU A 122 6.03 0.94 -6.86
CA LEU A 122 5.91 0.30 -5.55
C LEU A 122 4.53 -0.33 -5.37
N ILE A 123 3.48 0.42 -5.65
CA ILE A 123 2.10 -0.05 -5.50
C ILE A 123 1.81 -1.18 -6.47
N MET A 124 2.27 -1.09 -7.71
CA MET A 124 2.10 -2.18 -8.68
C MET A 124 2.83 -3.46 -8.25
N GLY A 125 3.95 -3.32 -7.53
CA GLY A 125 4.65 -4.47 -6.95
C GLY A 125 3.97 -5.07 -5.71
N ILE A 126 3.20 -4.29 -4.98
CA ILE A 126 2.43 -4.74 -3.81
C ILE A 126 1.18 -5.50 -4.24
N ILE A 127 0.53 -5.05 -5.31
CA ILE A 127 -0.72 -5.63 -5.82
C ILE A 127 -0.45 -7.03 -6.38
N PRO A 128 -1.31 -8.03 -6.10
CA PRO A 128 -1.12 -9.36 -6.66
C PRO A 128 -1.21 -9.33 -8.18
N SER A 129 -0.19 -9.86 -8.85
CA SER A 129 -0.07 -9.86 -10.30
C SER A 129 -0.83 -11.01 -10.98
N ASP A 130 -1.04 -12.11 -10.27
CA ASP A 130 -1.67 -13.31 -10.85
C ASP A 130 -3.17 -13.29 -10.63
N GLY A 131 -3.90 -13.22 -11.73
CA GLY A 131 -5.33 -13.43 -11.72
C GLY A 131 -6.17 -12.25 -11.29
N VAL A 132 -5.59 -11.05 -11.20
CA VAL A 132 -6.35 -9.82 -11.04
C VAL A 132 -6.29 -9.03 -12.35
N ASP A 133 -7.20 -9.35 -13.25
CA ASP A 133 -7.46 -8.53 -14.43
C ASP A 133 -8.37 -7.37 -13.97
N PRO A 134 -7.94 -6.10 -14.11
CA PRO A 134 -8.78 -4.96 -13.73
C PRO A 134 -10.15 -4.97 -14.41
N LYS A 135 -10.24 -5.47 -15.64
CA LYS A 135 -11.51 -5.56 -16.36
C LYS A 135 -12.42 -6.64 -15.78
N GLU A 136 -11.86 -7.80 -15.44
CA GLU A 136 -12.64 -8.88 -14.80
C GLU A 136 -13.11 -8.44 -13.41
N LEU A 137 -12.26 -7.79 -12.66
CA LEU A 137 -12.59 -7.29 -11.34
C LEU A 137 -13.71 -6.26 -11.41
N GLN A 138 -13.65 -5.36 -12.37
CA GLN A 138 -14.69 -4.36 -12.60
C GLN A 138 -16.02 -5.02 -12.99
N ALA A 139 -15.99 -6.00 -13.88
CA ALA A 139 -17.19 -6.74 -14.27
C ALA A 139 -17.82 -7.48 -13.09
N LYS A 140 -17.00 -8.12 -12.24
CA LYS A 140 -17.48 -8.79 -11.03
C LYS A 140 -18.10 -7.82 -10.04
N LYS A 141 -17.51 -6.64 -9.86
CA LYS A 141 -18.07 -5.58 -9.00
C LYS A 141 -19.44 -5.12 -9.51
N GLU A 142 -19.57 -4.91 -10.81
CA GLU A 142 -20.84 -4.52 -11.44
C GLU A 142 -21.91 -5.60 -11.25
N GLN A 143 -21.55 -6.87 -11.39
CA GLN A 143 -22.45 -7.99 -11.14
C GLN A 143 -22.91 -8.05 -9.69
N ILE A 144 -22.01 -7.87 -8.75
CA ILE A 144 -22.31 -7.87 -7.32
C ILE A 144 -23.24 -6.70 -6.99
N ASN A 145 -22.94 -5.52 -7.48
CA ASN A 145 -23.75 -4.34 -7.25
C ASN A 145 -25.15 -4.48 -7.85
N ALA A 146 -25.27 -5.04 -9.05
CA ALA A 146 -26.56 -5.33 -9.68
C ALA A 146 -27.37 -6.32 -8.85
N ALA A 147 -26.75 -7.38 -8.33
CA ALA A 147 -27.41 -8.37 -7.48
C ALA A 147 -27.91 -7.76 -6.17
N LEU A 148 -27.11 -6.88 -5.56
CA LEU A 148 -27.49 -6.17 -4.33
C LEU A 148 -28.64 -5.19 -4.57
N ASN A 149 -28.68 -4.53 -5.71
CA ASN A 149 -29.75 -3.58 -6.06
C ASN A 149 -31.06 -4.26 -6.45
N LEU A 150 -31.02 -5.53 -6.83
CA LEU A 150 -32.21 -6.32 -7.19
C LEU A 150 -32.84 -7.01 -5.96
N ALA A 151 -32.14 -7.02 -4.86
CA ALA A 151 -32.66 -7.53 -3.59
C ALA A 151 -33.39 -6.40 -2.83
#